data_59d2d4365a479764061989b665a6d81f
#
_entry.id   59d2d4365a479764061989b665a6d81f
#
_cell.length_a   1.000
_cell.length_b   1.000
_cell.length_c   1.000
_cell.angle_alpha   90.00
_cell.angle_beta   90.00
_cell.angle_gamma   90.00
#
_symmetry.space_group_name_H-M   'P 1'
#
loop_
_entity.id
_entity.type
_entity.pdbx_description
1 polymer ?
#
loop_
_entity_poly.entity_id
_entity_poly.type
_entity_poly.pdbx_seq_one_letter_code
_entity_poly.pdbx_strand_id
1 'polypeptide(L)'
;ENYKHISLAFDGAVATLSINIDENAGIRPGYKLKLNSYDLGVDIELHDALQRIRFEHPEVRSVVVTSLKDRVFCSGANIFMLGVSTHGWKVNFCKFTNETRNGIEDSSKYSGLKFVAALNGACAGGGYELALACDDIVLVDDRSSAVSLPEVPLLGVLPGTGGLTRVTDKRHVRHDLADIFCTSVEGVRGQK
;
A
#
# COMPACT_ATOMS: atom_id res chain seq x y z
N GLU A 1 10.72 -19.14 0.68
CA GLU A 1 10.23 -18.80 2.01
C GLU A 1 8.73 -18.56 1.97
N ASN A 2 8.07 -18.98 3.05
CA ASN A 2 6.61 -18.94 3.08
C ASN A 2 6.14 -17.66 3.78
N TYR A 3 5.95 -16.58 3.02
CA TYR A 3 5.15 -15.46 3.48
C TYR A 3 3.70 -15.91 3.70
N LYS A 4 3.01 -15.28 4.66
CA LYS A 4 1.60 -15.55 4.97
C LYS A 4 0.66 -14.65 4.16
N HIS A 5 1.12 -13.45 3.85
CA HIS A 5 0.30 -12.34 3.36
C HIS A 5 0.66 -11.88 1.96
N ILE A 6 1.84 -12.22 1.50
CA ILE A 6 2.31 -11.82 0.16
C ILE A 6 2.89 -13.01 -0.58
N SER A 7 3.05 -12.87 -1.88
CA SER A 7 3.82 -13.79 -2.70
C SER A 7 4.69 -13.04 -3.68
N LEU A 8 5.85 -13.62 -3.97
CA LEU A 8 6.79 -13.15 -4.98
C LEU A 8 6.88 -14.17 -6.10
N ALA A 9 6.79 -13.66 -7.33
CA ALA A 9 7.08 -14.43 -8.55
C ALA A 9 8.06 -13.65 -9.41
N PHE A 10 8.95 -14.35 -10.09
CA PHE A 10 9.97 -13.76 -10.94
C PHE A 10 9.83 -14.31 -12.36
N ASP A 11 9.84 -13.41 -13.32
CA ASP A 11 9.88 -13.72 -14.76
C ASP A 11 10.90 -12.82 -15.44
N GLY A 12 12.11 -13.33 -15.61
CA GLY A 12 13.24 -12.58 -16.14
C GLY A 12 13.49 -11.30 -15.35
N ALA A 13 13.37 -10.16 -16.00
CA ALA A 13 13.59 -8.84 -15.39
C ALA A 13 12.39 -8.28 -14.63
N VAL A 14 11.31 -9.05 -14.47
CA VAL A 14 10.08 -8.61 -13.80
C VAL A 14 9.85 -9.44 -12.55
N ALA A 15 9.66 -8.76 -11.42
CA ALA A 15 9.13 -9.35 -10.19
C ALA A 15 7.66 -8.96 -10.03
N THR A 16 6.82 -9.92 -9.63
CA THR A 16 5.44 -9.66 -9.23
C THR A 16 5.31 -9.87 -7.73
N LEU A 17 4.99 -8.79 -7.02
CA LEU A 17 4.68 -8.80 -5.60
C LEU A 17 3.16 -8.74 -5.45
N SER A 18 2.58 -9.86 -5.04
CA SER A 18 1.12 -9.98 -4.91
C SER A 18 0.70 -9.96 -3.45
N ILE A 19 -0.26 -9.09 -3.12
CA ILE A 19 -0.88 -9.00 -1.80
C ILE A 19 -2.03 -10.01 -1.73
N ASN A 20 -1.97 -10.93 -0.78
CA ASN A 20 -3.01 -11.93 -0.51
C ASN A 20 -3.11 -12.19 0.99
N ILE A 21 -3.60 -11.19 1.71
CA ILE A 21 -3.57 -11.20 3.16
C ILE A 21 -4.48 -12.29 3.72
N ASP A 22 -3.91 -13.18 4.55
CA ASP A 22 -4.67 -14.13 5.35
C ASP A 22 -5.37 -13.36 6.48
N GLU A 23 -6.69 -13.34 6.40
CA GLU A 23 -7.55 -12.60 7.33
C GLU A 23 -7.39 -13.04 8.79
N ASN A 24 -6.97 -14.27 9.03
CA ASN A 24 -6.87 -14.87 10.37
C ASN A 24 -5.42 -14.88 10.91
N ALA A 25 -4.44 -14.46 10.11
CA ALA A 25 -3.03 -14.51 10.48
C ALA A 25 -2.48 -13.15 10.96
N GLY A 26 -3.30 -12.33 11.60
CA GLY A 26 -2.84 -11.10 12.24
C GLY A 26 -1.70 -11.37 13.23
N ILE A 27 -0.75 -10.42 13.34
CA ILE A 27 0.41 -10.53 14.23
C ILE A 27 0.03 -10.62 15.72
N ARG A 28 -1.20 -10.22 16.06
CA ARG A 28 -1.78 -10.29 17.40
C ARG A 28 -3.22 -10.81 17.32
N PRO A 29 -3.73 -11.45 18.38
CA PRO A 29 -5.15 -11.78 18.49
C PRO A 29 -6.04 -10.52 18.62
N GLY A 30 -7.33 -10.68 18.39
CA GLY A 30 -8.34 -9.65 18.66
C GLY A 30 -8.84 -8.88 17.43
N TYR A 31 -8.32 -9.14 16.24
CA TYR A 31 -8.80 -8.56 14.98
C TYR A 31 -8.62 -9.51 13.81
N LYS A 32 -9.30 -9.21 12.69
CA LYS A 32 -9.15 -9.90 11.41
C LYS A 32 -8.73 -8.92 10.32
N LEU A 33 -7.86 -9.36 9.43
CA LEU A 33 -7.32 -8.56 8.33
C LEU A 33 -8.21 -8.64 7.07
N LYS A 34 -9.47 -8.21 7.19
CA LYS A 34 -10.43 -8.23 6.08
C LYS A 34 -10.05 -7.24 4.98
N LEU A 35 -10.50 -7.50 3.76
CA LEU A 35 -10.34 -6.61 2.60
C LEU A 35 -8.87 -6.25 2.31
N ASN A 36 -7.97 -7.19 2.48
CA ASN A 36 -6.52 -6.92 2.40
C ASN A 36 -6.08 -5.74 3.27
N SER A 37 -6.76 -5.50 4.41
CA SER A 37 -6.23 -4.58 5.41
C SER A 37 -4.98 -5.16 6.05
N TYR A 38 -4.06 -4.31 6.43
CA TYR A 38 -2.76 -4.76 6.92
C TYR A 38 -2.51 -4.37 8.39
N ASP A 39 -1.65 -5.14 9.03
CA ASP A 39 -1.00 -4.85 10.28
C ASP A 39 0.53 -4.83 10.11
N LEU A 40 1.26 -4.75 11.21
CA LEU A 40 2.72 -4.75 11.18
C LEU A 40 3.30 -6.04 10.58
N GLY A 41 2.62 -7.18 10.73
CA GLY A 41 3.08 -8.47 10.18
C GLY A 41 3.15 -8.45 8.66
N VAL A 42 2.16 -7.84 8.01
CA VAL A 42 2.13 -7.65 6.56
C VAL A 42 3.26 -6.74 6.11
N ASP A 43 3.50 -5.63 6.80
CA ASP A 43 4.58 -4.70 6.45
C ASP A 43 5.98 -5.29 6.67
N ILE A 44 6.16 -6.17 7.66
CA ILE A 44 7.41 -6.92 7.84
C ILE A 44 7.69 -7.80 6.62
N GLU A 45 6.69 -8.56 6.14
CA GLU A 45 6.83 -9.38 4.94
C GLU A 45 7.10 -8.52 3.70
N LEU A 46 6.40 -7.39 3.57
CA LEU A 46 6.61 -6.46 2.47
C LEU A 46 8.02 -5.86 2.47
N HIS A 47 8.53 -5.48 3.65
CA HIS A 47 9.89 -4.98 3.80
C HIS A 47 10.93 -6.05 3.39
N ASP A 48 10.79 -7.27 3.91
CA ASP A 48 11.69 -8.39 3.57
C ASP A 48 11.66 -8.69 2.06
N ALA A 49 10.46 -8.72 1.46
CA ALA A 49 10.30 -8.92 0.01
C ALA A 49 11.03 -7.85 -0.82
N LEU A 50 10.93 -6.58 -0.42
CA LEU A 50 11.66 -5.49 -1.08
C LEU A 50 13.17 -5.66 -1.00
N GLN A 51 13.70 -6.06 0.18
CA GLN A 51 15.14 -6.31 0.34
C GLN A 51 15.60 -7.47 -0.53
N ARG A 52 14.82 -8.55 -0.62
CA ARG A 52 15.14 -9.69 -1.49
C ARG A 52 15.16 -9.32 -2.96
N ILE A 53 14.14 -8.63 -3.45
CA ILE A 53 14.10 -8.13 -4.84
C ILE A 53 15.34 -7.28 -5.11
N ARG A 54 15.68 -6.39 -4.19
CA ARG A 54 16.75 -5.41 -4.36
C ARG A 54 18.14 -6.04 -4.36
N PHE A 55 18.39 -7.00 -3.47
CA PHE A 55 19.74 -7.50 -3.19
C PHE A 55 19.99 -8.95 -3.61
N GLU A 56 18.96 -9.78 -3.69
CA GLU A 56 19.09 -11.19 -4.11
C GLU A 56 18.77 -11.40 -5.60
N HIS A 57 18.06 -10.43 -6.24
CA HIS A 57 17.61 -10.52 -7.63
C HIS A 57 18.10 -9.34 -8.48
N PRO A 58 19.42 -9.21 -8.72
CA PRO A 58 20.00 -8.09 -9.46
C PRO A 58 19.56 -8.03 -10.94
N GLU A 59 18.99 -9.10 -11.48
CA GLU A 59 18.40 -9.17 -12.82
C GLU A 59 17.08 -8.40 -12.93
N VAL A 60 16.36 -8.22 -11.83
CA VAL A 60 15.06 -7.53 -11.82
C VAL A 60 15.23 -6.04 -12.14
N ARG A 61 14.36 -5.52 -12.99
CA ARG A 61 14.27 -4.11 -13.36
C ARG A 61 12.91 -3.50 -13.07
N SER A 62 11.87 -4.33 -13.07
CA SER A 62 10.51 -3.86 -12.81
C SER A 62 9.83 -4.72 -11.75
N VAL A 63 9.06 -4.07 -10.88
CA VAL A 63 8.27 -4.73 -9.84
C VAL A 63 6.81 -4.34 -10.02
N VAL A 64 5.96 -5.33 -10.27
CA VAL A 64 4.52 -5.15 -10.29
C VAL A 64 3.96 -5.45 -8.90
N VAL A 65 3.32 -4.47 -8.29
CA VAL A 65 2.63 -4.62 -7.00
C VAL A 65 1.13 -4.74 -7.28
N THR A 66 0.54 -5.87 -6.93
CA THR A 66 -0.87 -6.16 -7.21
C THR A 66 -1.53 -6.94 -6.07
N SER A 67 -2.80 -7.33 -6.23
CA SER A 67 -3.56 -8.12 -5.26
C SER A 67 -4.10 -9.39 -5.91
N LEU A 68 -4.15 -10.48 -5.14
CA LEU A 68 -4.83 -11.72 -5.54
C LEU A 68 -6.29 -11.78 -5.05
N LYS A 69 -6.76 -10.79 -4.29
CA LYS A 69 -8.17 -10.67 -3.92
C LYS A 69 -8.97 -10.09 -5.07
N ASP A 70 -10.13 -10.66 -5.32
CA ASP A 70 -11.04 -10.14 -6.33
C ASP A 70 -11.59 -8.76 -5.93
N ARG A 71 -11.48 -7.78 -6.82
CA ARG A 71 -12.03 -6.43 -6.69
C ARG A 71 -11.54 -5.61 -5.47
N VAL A 72 -10.48 -6.05 -4.83
CA VAL A 72 -9.85 -5.34 -3.70
C VAL A 72 -8.34 -5.36 -3.86
N PHE A 73 -7.73 -4.19 -3.96
CA PHE A 73 -6.29 -4.08 -3.85
C PHE A 73 -5.86 -4.09 -2.39
N CYS A 74 -6.24 -3.08 -1.62
CA CYS A 74 -5.93 -2.98 -0.20
C CYS A 74 -6.77 -1.88 0.46
N SER A 75 -7.40 -2.17 1.58
CA SER A 75 -8.19 -1.20 2.35
C SER A 75 -7.39 -0.40 3.39
N GLY A 76 -6.05 -0.57 3.41
CA GLY A 76 -5.16 0.16 4.31
C GLY A 76 -4.95 -0.48 5.67
N ALA A 77 -4.45 0.31 6.61
CA ALA A 77 -4.19 -0.17 7.98
C ALA A 77 -5.48 -0.67 8.66
N ASN A 78 -5.37 -1.81 9.34
CA ASN A 78 -6.53 -2.40 10.01
C ASN A 78 -7.00 -1.53 11.17
N ILE A 79 -8.20 -0.96 11.06
CA ILE A 79 -8.76 -0.01 12.05
C ILE A 79 -9.04 -0.67 13.40
N PHE A 80 -9.40 -1.94 13.44
CA PHE A 80 -9.62 -2.68 14.69
C PHE A 80 -8.29 -2.91 15.43
N MET A 81 -7.24 -3.28 14.70
CA MET A 81 -5.89 -3.35 15.24
C MET A 81 -5.46 -2.00 15.83
N LEU A 82 -5.70 -0.91 15.12
CA LEU A 82 -5.41 0.44 15.65
C LEU A 82 -6.23 0.74 16.91
N GLY A 83 -7.50 0.36 16.94
CA GLY A 83 -8.39 0.57 18.09
C GLY A 83 -7.93 -0.11 19.36
N VAL A 84 -7.36 -1.32 19.28
CA VAL A 84 -6.90 -2.10 20.44
C VAL A 84 -5.41 -1.89 20.78
N SER A 85 -4.70 -1.06 20.03
CA SER A 85 -3.27 -0.83 20.20
C SER A 85 -2.98 0.38 21.10
N THR A 86 -1.89 0.31 21.84
CA THR A 86 -1.38 1.45 22.62
C THR A 86 -0.83 2.53 21.71
N HIS A 87 -0.73 3.77 22.21
CA HIS A 87 -0.18 4.89 21.45
C HIS A 87 1.26 4.59 20.97
N GLY A 88 2.14 4.12 21.84
CA GLY A 88 3.52 3.81 21.50
C GLY A 88 3.61 2.76 20.38
N TRP A 89 2.72 1.74 20.40
CA TRP A 89 2.66 0.75 19.35
C TRP A 89 2.21 1.36 18.00
N LYS A 90 1.22 2.25 18.03
CA LYS A 90 0.76 2.95 16.80
C LYS A 90 1.87 3.79 16.19
N VAL A 91 2.66 4.50 17.01
CA VAL A 91 3.80 5.30 16.56
C VAL A 91 4.84 4.42 15.86
N ASN A 92 5.21 3.30 16.48
CA ASN A 92 6.16 2.35 15.88
C ASN A 92 5.62 1.72 14.59
N PHE A 93 4.35 1.36 14.56
CA PHE A 93 3.69 0.85 13.35
C PHE A 93 3.75 1.88 12.22
N CYS A 94 3.36 3.13 12.47
CA CYS A 94 3.41 4.18 11.45
C CYS A 94 4.84 4.45 10.99
N LYS A 95 5.82 4.43 11.90
CA LYS A 95 7.23 4.58 11.54
C LYS A 95 7.67 3.46 10.59
N PHE A 96 7.40 2.21 10.92
CA PHE A 96 7.79 1.07 10.10
C PHE A 96 7.14 1.12 8.70
N THR A 97 5.84 1.41 8.65
CA THR A 97 5.12 1.52 7.37
C THR A 97 5.64 2.67 6.51
N ASN A 98 6.03 3.80 7.10
CA ASN A 98 6.70 4.87 6.37
C ASN A 98 8.05 4.43 5.81
N GLU A 99 8.86 3.73 6.58
CA GLU A 99 10.16 3.22 6.12
C GLU A 99 10.01 2.25 4.95
N THR A 100 8.99 1.39 4.97
CA THR A 100 8.70 0.49 3.84
C THR A 100 8.36 1.26 2.56
N ARG A 101 7.50 2.28 2.63
CA ARG A 101 7.14 3.11 1.47
C ARG A 101 8.33 3.92 0.96
N ASN A 102 9.12 4.48 1.86
CA ASN A 102 10.38 5.16 1.50
C ASN A 102 11.38 4.19 0.88
N GLY A 103 11.41 2.93 1.31
CA GLY A 103 12.23 1.86 0.74
C GLY A 103 11.88 1.55 -0.72
N ILE A 104 10.61 1.66 -1.12
CA ILE A 104 10.20 1.56 -2.54
C ILE A 104 10.82 2.70 -3.34
N GLU A 105 10.66 3.94 -2.88
CA GLU A 105 11.19 5.13 -3.56
C GLU A 105 12.73 5.13 -3.61
N ASP A 106 13.37 4.70 -2.54
CA ASP A 106 14.83 4.54 -2.48
C ASP A 106 15.34 3.50 -3.47
N SER A 107 14.63 2.37 -3.58
CA SER A 107 14.96 1.30 -4.54
C SER A 107 14.80 1.78 -5.99
N SER A 108 13.76 2.57 -6.26
CA SER A 108 13.55 3.20 -7.56
C SER A 108 14.68 4.17 -7.91
N LYS A 109 15.04 5.02 -6.95
CA LYS A 109 16.03 6.08 -7.17
C LYS A 109 17.47 5.57 -7.28
N TYR A 110 17.84 4.57 -6.47
CA TYR A 110 19.24 4.17 -6.30
C TYR A 110 19.58 2.75 -6.73
N SER A 111 18.58 1.89 -6.95
CA SER A 111 18.79 0.49 -7.34
C SER A 111 18.32 0.17 -8.76
N GLY A 112 17.83 1.16 -9.50
CA GLY A 112 17.39 1.00 -10.88
C GLY A 112 16.13 0.14 -11.05
N LEU A 113 15.32 0.01 -9.98
CA LEU A 113 14.04 -0.68 -10.01
C LEU A 113 12.92 0.28 -10.41
N LYS A 114 11.94 -0.20 -11.16
CA LYS A 114 10.71 0.53 -11.50
C LYS A 114 9.52 -0.18 -10.87
N PHE A 115 8.79 0.51 -10.01
CA PHE A 115 7.60 -0.03 -9.35
C PHE A 115 6.32 0.42 -10.04
N VAL A 116 5.45 -0.54 -10.35
CA VAL A 116 4.13 -0.28 -10.93
C VAL A 116 3.07 -0.87 -10.01
N ALA A 117 2.21 -0.04 -9.46
CA ALA A 117 1.05 -0.49 -8.71
C ALA A 117 -0.10 -0.81 -9.68
N ALA A 118 -0.44 -2.09 -9.81
CA ALA A 118 -1.55 -2.57 -10.63
C ALA A 118 -2.78 -2.80 -9.74
N LEU A 119 -3.65 -1.79 -9.67
CA LEU A 119 -4.81 -1.76 -8.80
C LEU A 119 -5.99 -2.45 -9.47
N ASN A 120 -6.25 -3.69 -9.06
CA ASN A 120 -7.32 -4.54 -9.58
C ASN A 120 -8.66 -4.39 -8.86
N GLY A 121 -8.78 -3.40 -7.99
CA GLY A 121 -9.98 -3.19 -7.18
C GLY A 121 -9.88 -1.96 -6.27
N ALA A 122 -10.75 -1.90 -5.27
CA ALA A 122 -10.77 -0.83 -4.28
C ALA A 122 -9.41 -0.69 -3.56
N CYS A 123 -8.94 0.55 -3.48
CA CYS A 123 -7.64 0.90 -2.91
C CYS A 123 -7.80 2.14 -2.03
N ALA A 124 -7.76 1.97 -0.71
CA ALA A 124 -8.09 3.04 0.23
C ALA A 124 -7.04 3.22 1.32
N GLY A 125 -6.93 4.44 1.81
CA GLY A 125 -6.08 4.77 2.94
C GLY A 125 -4.62 4.36 2.72
N GLY A 126 -4.04 3.68 3.69
CA GLY A 126 -2.68 3.17 3.59
C GLY A 126 -2.41 2.22 2.43
N GLY A 127 -3.46 1.59 1.85
CA GLY A 127 -3.36 0.84 0.61
C GLY A 127 -3.07 1.74 -0.59
N TYR A 128 -3.72 2.90 -0.65
CA TYR A 128 -3.42 3.89 -1.67
C TYR A 128 -2.07 4.59 -1.40
N GLU A 129 -1.70 4.80 -0.15
CA GLU A 129 -0.38 5.31 0.22
C GLU A 129 0.77 4.38 -0.26
N LEU A 130 0.54 3.05 -0.22
CA LEU A 130 1.47 2.08 -0.80
C LEU A 130 1.58 2.26 -2.33
N ALA A 131 0.46 2.38 -3.02
CA ALA A 131 0.44 2.62 -4.47
C ALA A 131 1.11 3.97 -4.84
N LEU A 132 0.88 5.02 -4.05
CA LEU A 132 1.51 6.33 -4.25
C LEU A 132 3.04 6.29 -4.12
N ALA A 133 3.59 5.38 -3.32
CA ALA A 133 5.03 5.17 -3.22
C ALA A 133 5.64 4.55 -4.49
N CYS A 134 4.88 3.79 -5.27
CA CYS A 134 5.31 3.25 -6.57
C CYS A 134 5.55 4.37 -7.59
N ASP A 135 6.28 4.08 -8.67
CA ASP A 135 6.55 5.04 -9.73
C ASP A 135 5.30 5.32 -10.56
N ASP A 136 4.60 4.27 -10.96
CA ASP A 136 3.38 4.36 -11.75
C ASP A 136 2.22 3.65 -11.05
N ILE A 137 1.01 4.12 -11.32
CA ILE A 137 -0.24 3.52 -10.83
C ILE A 137 -1.15 3.27 -12.03
N VAL A 138 -1.60 2.03 -12.16
CA VAL A 138 -2.61 1.62 -13.13
C VAL A 138 -3.84 1.16 -12.35
N LEU A 139 -4.96 1.82 -12.54
CA LEU A 139 -6.25 1.47 -11.94
C LEU A 139 -7.15 0.81 -12.99
N VAL A 140 -7.71 -0.34 -12.64
CA VAL A 140 -8.69 -1.01 -13.51
C VAL A 140 -9.92 -0.12 -13.71
N ASP A 141 -10.33 0.06 -14.97
CA ASP A 141 -11.54 0.81 -15.32
C ASP A 141 -12.76 -0.12 -15.40
N ASP A 142 -13.27 -0.52 -14.24
CA ASP A 142 -14.46 -1.37 -14.10
C ASP A 142 -15.68 -0.61 -13.53
N ARG A 143 -15.58 0.73 -13.43
CA ARG A 143 -16.56 1.66 -12.86
C ARG A 143 -16.80 1.50 -11.35
N SER A 144 -16.24 0.49 -10.71
CA SER A 144 -16.42 0.22 -9.28
C SER A 144 -15.16 0.45 -8.47
N SER A 145 -14.00 0.24 -9.08
CA SER A 145 -12.70 0.42 -8.43
C SER A 145 -12.37 1.91 -8.27
N ALA A 146 -11.89 2.26 -7.08
CA ALA A 146 -11.57 3.63 -6.74
C ALA A 146 -10.34 3.70 -5.84
N VAL A 147 -9.64 4.82 -5.90
CA VAL A 147 -8.58 5.20 -4.95
C VAL A 147 -9.10 6.29 -4.02
N SER A 148 -8.76 6.23 -2.74
CA SER A 148 -9.20 7.22 -1.73
C SER A 148 -8.23 7.35 -0.57
N LEU A 149 -8.26 8.51 0.10
CA LEU A 149 -7.61 8.76 1.39
C LEU A 149 -8.66 9.25 2.40
N PRO A 150 -9.52 8.34 2.91
CA PRO A 150 -10.70 8.71 3.67
C PRO A 150 -10.45 8.82 5.19
N GLU A 151 -9.20 8.93 5.62
CA GLU A 151 -8.82 8.89 7.03
C GLU A 151 -9.39 10.07 7.82
N VAL A 152 -9.41 11.27 7.24
CA VAL A 152 -9.94 12.47 7.91
C VAL A 152 -11.44 12.32 8.21
N PRO A 153 -12.30 12.07 7.22
CA PRO A 153 -13.75 12.00 7.48
C PRO A 153 -14.17 10.76 8.28
N LEU A 154 -13.45 9.65 8.19
CA LEU A 154 -13.84 8.41 8.86
C LEU A 154 -13.20 8.23 10.23
N LEU A 155 -11.97 8.69 10.43
CA LEU A 155 -11.17 8.39 11.61
C LEU A 155 -10.70 9.65 12.36
N GLY A 156 -10.87 10.84 11.79
CA GLY A 156 -10.39 12.10 12.37
C GLY A 156 -8.86 12.19 12.43
N VAL A 157 -8.16 11.47 11.57
CA VAL A 157 -6.68 11.48 11.49
C VAL A 157 -6.23 11.75 10.06
N LEU A 158 -5.02 12.25 9.90
CA LEU A 158 -4.42 12.41 8.58
C LEU A 158 -3.90 11.07 8.05
N PRO A 159 -3.82 10.89 6.71
CA PRO A 159 -3.07 9.79 6.10
C PRO A 159 -1.64 9.76 6.66
N GLY A 160 -1.28 8.66 7.32
CA GLY A 160 -0.09 8.60 8.19
C GLY A 160 1.19 8.11 7.52
N THR A 161 1.14 7.66 6.26
CA THR A 161 2.31 7.07 5.58
C THR A 161 2.70 7.80 4.30
N GLY A 162 2.61 9.14 4.35
CA GLY A 162 3.12 10.04 3.31
C GLY A 162 2.18 10.26 2.13
N GLY A 163 0.89 9.88 2.26
CA GLY A 163 -0.08 10.02 1.17
C GLY A 163 -0.29 11.45 0.71
N LEU A 164 -0.46 12.38 1.65
CA LEU A 164 -0.66 13.81 1.34
C LEU A 164 0.52 14.39 0.54
N THR A 165 1.73 14.16 1.02
CA THR A 165 2.95 14.63 0.36
C THR A 165 3.07 14.03 -1.05
N ARG A 166 2.82 12.73 -1.20
CA ARG A 166 2.92 12.08 -2.51
C ARG A 166 1.84 12.53 -3.49
N VAL A 167 0.62 12.80 -3.03
CA VAL A 167 -0.46 13.34 -3.88
C VAL A 167 -0.05 14.71 -4.45
N THR A 168 0.51 15.60 -3.63
CA THR A 168 0.90 16.93 -4.07
C THR A 168 2.26 16.95 -4.78
N ASP A 169 3.31 16.45 -4.15
CA ASP A 169 4.67 16.62 -4.62
C ASP A 169 5.08 15.62 -5.69
N LYS A 170 4.60 14.38 -5.59
CA LYS A 170 4.94 13.32 -6.54
C LYS A 170 3.95 13.21 -7.70
N ARG A 171 2.64 13.39 -7.43
CA ARG A 171 1.58 13.30 -8.44
C ARG A 171 1.11 14.65 -8.96
N HIS A 172 1.66 15.74 -8.43
CA HIS A 172 1.42 17.12 -8.87
C HIS A 172 -0.06 17.54 -8.85
N VAL A 173 -0.84 16.96 -7.92
CA VAL A 173 -2.22 17.38 -7.70
C VAL A 173 -2.21 18.75 -7.02
N ARG A 174 -3.03 19.69 -7.51
CA ARG A 174 -3.19 21.00 -6.88
C ARG A 174 -3.64 20.86 -5.43
N HIS A 175 -3.12 21.69 -4.55
CA HIS A 175 -3.40 21.61 -3.10
C HIS A 175 -4.90 21.67 -2.78
N ASP A 176 -5.66 22.55 -3.43
CA ASP A 176 -7.10 22.66 -3.24
C ASP A 176 -7.88 21.39 -3.62
N LEU A 177 -7.45 20.68 -4.67
CA LEU A 177 -8.02 19.40 -5.07
C LEU A 177 -7.58 18.27 -4.13
N ALA A 178 -6.34 18.30 -3.66
CA ALA A 178 -5.84 17.36 -2.67
C ALA A 178 -6.60 17.49 -1.34
N ASP A 179 -6.92 18.71 -0.90
CA ASP A 179 -7.71 18.99 0.30
C ASP A 179 -9.11 18.38 0.17
N ILE A 180 -9.79 18.60 -0.96
CA ILE A 180 -11.10 18.00 -1.23
C ILE A 180 -11.03 16.47 -1.23
N PHE A 181 -10.02 15.91 -1.92
CA PHE A 181 -9.82 14.47 -2.01
C PHE A 181 -9.60 13.82 -0.64
N CYS A 182 -8.78 14.43 0.21
CA CYS A 182 -8.45 13.90 1.53
C CYS A 182 -9.52 14.17 2.61
N THR A 183 -10.46 15.05 2.35
CA THR A 183 -11.60 15.34 3.25
C THR A 183 -12.91 14.72 2.79
N SER A 184 -12.91 14.01 1.68
CA SER A 184 -14.07 13.28 1.14
C SER A 184 -13.98 11.78 1.46
N VAL A 185 -15.13 11.15 1.69
CA VAL A 185 -15.24 9.68 1.77
C VAL A 185 -15.19 9.07 0.37
N GLU A 186 -15.66 9.81 -0.62
CA GLU A 186 -15.70 9.33 -2.00
C GLU A 186 -14.30 9.34 -2.62
N GLY A 187 -13.96 8.23 -3.26
CA GLY A 187 -12.72 8.10 -4.00
C GLY A 187 -12.83 8.57 -5.45
N VAL A 188 -11.69 8.58 -6.14
CA VAL A 188 -11.60 8.79 -7.58
C VAL A 188 -11.60 7.44 -8.28
N ARG A 189 -12.51 7.28 -9.24
CA ARG A 189 -12.66 6.07 -10.07
C ARG A 189 -11.89 6.21 -11.37
N GLY A 190 -11.56 5.08 -12.00
CA GLY A 190 -11.12 5.04 -13.37
C GLY A 190 -12.18 5.69 -14.28
N GLN A 191 -11.74 6.48 -15.26
CA GLN A 191 -12.61 7.04 -16.29
C GLN A 191 -12.57 6.15 -17.53
N LYS A 192 -13.70 6.07 -18.22
CA LYS A 192 -13.76 5.50 -19.56
C LYS A 192 -13.15 6.45 -20.57
#